data_af12e4d59d709deb202a3076090e494c
#
_entry.id   af12e4d59d709deb202a3076090e494c
#
_cell.length_a   1.000
_cell.length_b   1.000
_cell.length_c   1.000
_cell.angle_alpha   90.00
_cell.angle_beta   90.00
_cell.angle_gamma   90.00
#
_symmetry.space_group_name_H-M   'P 1'
#
loop_
_entity.id
_entity.type
_entity.pdbx_description
1 polymer ?
#
loop_
_entity_poly.entity_id
_entity_poly.type
_entity_poly.pdbx_seq_one_letter_code
_entity_poly.pdbx_strand_id
1 'polypeptide(L)' 'MLEKMRELIADQLGIDGETVTMETRFKEDLGTDSLDLFEFVMALEDEYSVELPSEDVQAMATVGDVIRYLKNKGVEA' A
#
# COMPACT_ATOMS: atom_id res chain seq x y z
N MET A 1 -1.29 -11.52 3.28
CA MET A 1 -0.81 -10.23 2.77
C MET A 1 -1.52 -9.02 3.34
N LEU A 2 -2.82 -9.08 3.54
CA LEU A 2 -3.56 -7.94 4.08
C LEU A 2 -3.08 -7.53 5.48
N GLU A 3 -2.80 -8.49 6.35
CA GLU A 3 -2.31 -8.17 7.69
C GLU A 3 -0.98 -7.44 7.67
N LYS A 4 -0.06 -7.89 6.83
CA LYS A 4 1.23 -7.23 6.67
C LYS A 4 1.05 -5.83 6.10
N MET A 5 0.15 -5.68 5.14
CA MET A 5 -0.16 -4.39 4.57
C MET A 5 -0.72 -3.44 5.62
N ARG A 6 -1.60 -3.94 6.50
CA ARG A 6 -2.13 -3.14 7.60
C ARG A 6 -1.03 -2.63 8.53
N GLU A 7 -0.07 -3.49 8.85
CA GLU A 7 1.05 -3.10 9.70
C GLU A 7 1.89 -2.01 9.05
N LEU A 8 2.18 -2.16 7.76
CA LEU A 8 2.97 -1.18 7.03
C LEU A 8 2.24 0.17 6.94
N ILE A 9 0.96 0.13 6.66
CA ILE A 9 0.15 1.35 6.58
C ILE A 9 0.11 2.05 7.93
N ALA A 10 -0.12 1.29 9.00
CA ALA A 10 -0.16 1.87 10.35
C ALA A 10 1.18 2.52 10.71
N ASP A 11 2.28 1.85 10.39
CA ASP A 11 3.62 2.35 10.67
C ASP A 11 3.96 3.62 9.88
N GLN A 12 3.67 3.58 8.58
CA GLN A 12 4.08 4.67 7.68
C GLN A 12 3.17 5.87 7.75
N LEU A 13 1.88 5.65 7.97
CA LEU A 13 0.89 6.72 7.95
C LEU A 13 0.38 7.12 9.32
N GLY A 14 0.77 6.37 10.37
CA GLY A 14 0.39 6.71 11.74
C GLY A 14 -1.10 6.53 12.04
N ILE A 15 -1.75 5.57 11.39
CA ILE A 15 -3.18 5.30 11.56
C ILE A 15 -3.41 3.93 12.18
N ASP A 16 -4.65 3.66 12.57
CA ASP A 16 -5.03 2.37 13.11
C ASP A 16 -5.20 1.35 11.97
N GLY A 17 -4.31 0.36 11.95
CA GLY A 17 -4.33 -0.67 10.90
C GLY A 17 -5.60 -1.52 10.89
N GLU A 18 -6.31 -1.59 12.01
CA GLU A 18 -7.55 -2.38 12.08
C GLU A 18 -8.66 -1.83 11.21
N THR A 19 -8.62 -0.53 10.91
CA THR A 19 -9.62 0.09 10.04
C THR A 19 -9.34 -0.13 8.56
N VAL A 20 -8.17 -0.68 8.23
CA VAL A 20 -7.75 -0.87 6.84
C VAL A 20 -8.35 -2.15 6.28
N THR A 21 -8.96 -2.05 5.11
CA THR A 21 -9.53 -3.19 4.39
C THR A 21 -9.04 -3.17 2.94
N MET A 22 -9.41 -4.19 2.17
CA MET A 22 -9.10 -4.24 0.74
C MET A 22 -9.72 -3.06 -0.02
N GLU A 23 -10.81 -2.53 0.48
CA GLU A 23 -11.54 -1.44 -0.17
C GLU A 23 -11.09 -0.05 0.29
N THR A 24 -10.21 0.02 1.29
CA THR A 24 -9.72 1.30 1.81
C THR A 24 -8.99 2.08 0.72
N ARG A 25 -9.38 3.33 0.52
CA ARG A 25 -8.80 4.20 -0.48
C ARG A 25 -7.75 5.10 0.17
N PHE A 26 -6.58 5.16 -0.43
CA PHE A 26 -5.45 5.88 0.18
C PHE A 26 -5.73 7.37 0.33
N LYS A 27 -6.25 8.00 -0.69
CA LYS A 27 -6.47 9.45 -0.66
C LYS A 27 -7.73 9.84 0.09
N GLU A 28 -8.82 9.11 -0.12
CA GLU A 28 -10.13 9.49 0.42
C GLU A 28 -10.34 8.97 1.85
N ASP A 29 -9.95 7.72 2.10
CA ASP A 29 -10.20 7.12 3.41
C ASP A 29 -9.06 7.34 4.40
N LEU A 30 -7.82 7.35 3.91
CA LEU A 30 -6.65 7.52 4.76
C LEU A 30 -6.12 8.95 4.75
N GLY A 31 -6.59 9.77 3.84
CA GLY A 31 -6.18 11.17 3.75
C GLY A 31 -4.71 11.37 3.42
N THR A 32 -4.11 10.40 2.71
CA THR A 32 -2.70 10.52 2.33
C THR A 32 -2.52 11.50 1.19
N ASP A 33 -1.43 12.25 1.24
CA ASP A 33 -1.01 13.04 0.10
C ASP A 33 0.01 12.23 -0.74
N SER A 34 0.51 12.86 -1.80
CA SER A 34 1.45 12.18 -2.70
C SER A 34 2.74 11.77 -2.01
N LEU A 35 3.22 12.58 -1.08
CA LEU A 35 4.46 12.29 -0.37
C LEU A 35 4.30 11.11 0.58
N ASP A 36 3.20 11.09 1.33
CA ASP A 36 2.92 9.97 2.24
C ASP A 36 2.78 8.67 1.48
N LEU A 37 2.07 8.70 0.36
CA LEU A 37 1.89 7.52 -0.47
C LEU A 37 3.22 7.05 -1.04
N PHE A 38 4.07 7.97 -1.45
CA PHE A 38 5.38 7.65 -2.00
C PHE A 38 6.27 6.98 -0.95
N GLU A 39 6.27 7.48 0.28
CA GLU A 39 7.02 6.88 1.38
C GLU A 39 6.51 5.47 1.68
N PHE A 40 5.19 5.29 1.68
CA PHE A 40 4.60 3.97 1.87
C PHE A 40 5.02 3.00 0.77
N VAL A 41 5.03 3.46 -0.48
CA VAL A 41 5.46 2.63 -1.61
C VAL A 41 6.92 2.23 -1.45
N MET A 42 7.78 3.13 -1.02
CA MET A 42 9.19 2.80 -0.78
C MET A 42 9.33 1.73 0.29
N ALA A 43 8.52 1.79 1.35
CA ALA A 43 8.52 0.77 2.39
C ALA A 43 8.05 -0.59 1.83
N LEU A 44 7.06 -0.59 0.93
CA LEU A 44 6.61 -1.80 0.27
C LEU A 44 7.69 -2.41 -0.60
N GLU A 45 8.39 -1.58 -1.37
CA GLU A 45 9.48 -2.05 -2.22
C GLU A 45 10.56 -2.74 -1.40
N ASP A 46 10.88 -2.16 -0.26
CA ASP A 46 11.87 -2.71 0.65
C ASP A 46 11.41 -4.02 1.28
N GLU A 47 10.16 -4.03 1.76
CA GLU A 47 9.61 -5.18 2.47
C GLU A 47 9.47 -6.41 1.58
N TYR A 48 9.02 -6.21 0.34
CA TYR A 48 8.74 -7.30 -0.58
C TYR A 48 9.80 -7.45 -1.68
N SER A 49 10.83 -6.63 -1.68
CA SER A 49 11.91 -6.65 -2.69
C SER A 49 11.36 -6.56 -4.11
N VAL A 50 10.45 -5.61 -4.33
CA VAL A 50 9.82 -5.39 -5.63
C VAL A 50 10.00 -3.94 -6.06
N GLU A 51 9.86 -3.70 -7.35
CA GLU A 51 9.83 -2.34 -7.90
C GLU A 51 8.39 -1.95 -8.23
N LEU A 52 8.01 -0.76 -7.79
CA LEU A 52 6.69 -0.21 -8.06
C LEU A 52 6.87 1.10 -8.82
N PRO A 53 6.81 1.05 -10.17
CA PRO A 53 6.93 2.28 -10.96
C PRO A 53 5.85 3.29 -10.59
N SER A 54 6.19 4.57 -10.62
CA SER A 54 5.25 5.60 -10.20
C SER A 54 3.97 5.62 -11.04
N GLU A 55 4.06 5.25 -12.30
CA GLU A 55 2.89 5.13 -13.17
C GLU A 55 1.89 4.11 -12.65
N ASP A 56 2.41 2.97 -12.19
CA ASP A 56 1.57 1.91 -11.63
C ASP A 56 1.00 2.33 -10.28
N VAL A 57 1.79 3.01 -9.47
CA VAL A 57 1.35 3.51 -8.17
C VAL A 57 0.18 4.49 -8.33
N GLN A 58 0.27 5.37 -9.33
CA GLN A 58 -0.80 6.34 -9.58
C GLN A 58 -2.11 5.67 -10.00
N ALA A 59 -2.03 4.48 -10.58
CA ALA A 59 -3.21 3.72 -10.96
C ALA A 59 -3.84 2.96 -9.79
N MET A 60 -3.13 2.85 -8.66
CA MET A 60 -3.63 2.15 -7.49
C MET A 60 -4.41 3.11 -6.59
N ALA A 61 -5.70 2.87 -6.47
CA ALA A 61 -6.57 3.71 -5.64
C ALA A 61 -6.80 3.10 -4.25
N THR A 62 -6.84 1.79 -4.15
CA THR A 62 -7.20 1.07 -2.91
C THR A 62 -6.08 0.15 -2.45
N VAL A 63 -6.18 -0.28 -1.19
CA VAL A 63 -5.26 -1.28 -0.64
C VAL A 63 -5.34 -2.58 -1.45
N GLY A 64 -6.55 -2.97 -1.86
CA GLY A 64 -6.73 -4.16 -2.70
C GLY A 64 -6.02 -4.07 -4.04
N ASP A 65 -5.96 -2.87 -4.63
CA ASP A 65 -5.22 -2.66 -5.87
C ASP A 65 -3.75 -2.97 -5.69
N VAL A 66 -3.16 -2.52 -4.59
CA VAL A 66 -1.76 -2.77 -4.27
C VAL A 66 -1.52 -4.26 -4.08
N ILE A 67 -2.38 -4.92 -3.34
CA ILE A 67 -2.25 -6.35 -3.07
C ILE A 67 -2.33 -7.16 -4.37
N ARG A 68 -3.29 -6.82 -5.23
CA ARG A 68 -3.42 -7.49 -6.53
C ARG A 68 -2.20 -7.27 -7.40
N TYR A 69 -1.64 -6.06 -7.37
CA TYR A 69 -0.43 -5.76 -8.12
C TYR A 69 0.73 -6.62 -7.63
N LEU A 70 0.91 -6.72 -6.34
CA LEU A 70 1.99 -7.53 -5.76
C LEU A 70 1.83 -9.00 -6.10
N LYS A 71 0.61 -9.52 -6.04
CA LYS A 71 0.35 -10.91 -6.42
C LYS A 71 0.65 -11.18 -7.89
N ASN A 72 0.33 -10.22 -8.75
CA ASN A 72 0.63 -10.33 -10.18
C ASN A 72 2.14 -10.32 -10.45
N LYS A 73 2.91 -9.72 -9.56
CA LYS A 73 4.36 -9.73 -9.64
C LYS A 73 4.99 -11.00 -9.07
N GLY A 74 4.16 -11.92 -8.56
CA GLY A 74 4.65 -13.16 -7.97
C GLY A 74 5.00 -13.06 -6.49
N VAL A 75 4.60 -11.98 -5.84
CA VAL A 75 4.84 -11.81 -4.40
C VAL A 75 3.83 -12.64 -3.63
N GLU A 76 4.34 -13.45 -2.71
CA GLU A 76 3.52 -14.26 -1.82
C GLU A 76 3.59 -13.70 -0.41
N ALA A 77 2.46 -13.70 0.26
CA ALA A 77 2.38 -13.19 1.63
C ALA A 77 2.72 -14.28 2.62
#